data_e7c826ddc399d47b56c528effc0bfeb2
#
_entry.id   e7c826ddc399d47b56c528effc0bfeb2
#
_cell.length_a   1.000
_cell.length_b   1.000
_cell.length_c   1.000
_cell.angle_alpha   90.00
_cell.angle_beta   90.00
_cell.angle_gamma   90.00
#
_symmetry.space_group_name_H-M   'P 1'
#
loop_
_entity.id
_entity.type
_entity.pdbx_description
1 polymer ?
#
loop_
_entity_poly.entity_id
_entity_poly.type
_entity_poly.pdbx_seq_one_letter_code
_entity_poly.pdbx_strand_id
1 'polypeptide(L)'
;MKTLFRPGLLTALMLALLLPLSAGAVTLKIATAIPDGTNWMKELRAGAQEINKRTQGRARIRFYPGGVMGNDSSVLRKIKVGQLHGAALTGGSLAKINPDTQIYSLPFTFRNYAEVDYVRSKMDAGLIKGLYEKGYVSFGISEGGFAYLMSRAPVTATADLAARKIWIPEGDRINQEAFAQFGISTIQLAMTDVLTALQTGLIDTVATTPVGAIALQWHTRVKYLTDTPLLYVTGTIVVKRRAFEKLTPTDQAIVHEVMGGVFQRLNHINREDNRKAYEALKQQGIEFVRPTPAEIADWRSGAERAVAKLVRKGYLHQPIIDTFQHHLADYRASHAETNVADTR
;
A
#
# COMPACT_ATOMS: atom_id res chain seq x y z
N MET A 1 27.67 75.00 -21.49
CA MET A 1 27.50 73.74 -20.68
C MET A 1 26.74 72.74 -21.50
N LYS A 2 27.44 71.77 -22.10
CA LYS A 2 26.79 70.70 -22.92
C LYS A 2 26.70 69.43 -22.03
N THR A 3 25.51 69.05 -21.61
CA THR A 3 25.24 67.79 -20.88
C THR A 3 25.25 66.64 -21.86
N LEU A 4 26.29 65.75 -21.78
CA LEU A 4 26.34 64.48 -22.47
C LEU A 4 25.45 63.46 -21.80
N PHE A 5 24.29 63.18 -22.39
CA PHE A 5 23.43 62.07 -22.04
C PHE A 5 24.07 60.77 -22.57
N ARG A 6 24.52 59.85 -21.70
CA ARG A 6 25.06 58.53 -22.08
C ARG A 6 23.88 57.52 -22.19
N PRO A 7 23.51 57.05 -23.41
CA PRO A 7 22.41 56.11 -23.62
C PRO A 7 22.73 54.65 -23.19
N GLY A 8 23.95 54.35 -22.73
CA GLY A 8 24.36 52.97 -22.43
C GLY A 8 23.87 52.42 -21.09
N LEU A 9 23.39 53.24 -20.15
CA LEU A 9 23.02 52.78 -18.81
C LEU A 9 21.57 52.21 -18.73
N LEU A 10 20.67 52.66 -19.61
CA LEU A 10 19.29 52.20 -19.67
C LEU A 10 19.13 50.83 -20.33
N THR A 11 20.02 50.49 -21.29
CA THR A 11 19.97 49.19 -21.98
C THR A 11 20.49 48.05 -21.08
N ALA A 12 21.46 48.32 -20.21
CA ALA A 12 21.98 47.33 -19.25
C ALA A 12 20.97 47.00 -18.15
N LEU A 13 20.11 47.94 -17.77
CA LEU A 13 19.08 47.71 -16.73
C LEU A 13 17.87 46.89 -17.23
N MET A 14 17.55 46.96 -18.55
CA MET A 14 16.49 46.14 -19.15
C MET A 14 16.91 44.69 -19.38
N LEU A 15 18.21 44.38 -19.54
CA LEU A 15 18.70 43.01 -19.73
C LEU A 15 18.78 42.22 -18.41
N ALA A 16 18.90 42.92 -17.26
CA ALA A 16 18.93 42.30 -15.94
C ALA A 16 17.57 41.80 -15.45
N LEU A 17 16.45 42.26 -16.05
CA LEU A 17 15.08 41.83 -15.70
C LEU A 17 14.63 40.54 -16.39
N LEU A 18 15.46 39.94 -17.27
CA LEU A 18 15.16 38.68 -17.96
C LEU A 18 15.86 37.47 -17.37
N LEU A 19 16.48 37.59 -16.19
CA LEU A 19 16.93 36.39 -15.47
C LEU A 19 15.70 35.59 -15.04
N PRO A 20 15.53 34.34 -15.51
CA PRO A 20 14.44 33.51 -15.02
C PRO A 20 14.63 33.39 -13.52
N LEU A 21 13.63 33.81 -12.74
CA LEU A 21 13.56 33.47 -11.33
C LEU A 21 13.66 31.94 -11.28
N SER A 22 14.83 31.43 -10.89
CA SER A 22 14.99 30.01 -10.60
C SER A 22 14.01 29.67 -9.49
N ALA A 23 12.86 29.14 -9.87
CA ALA A 23 11.92 28.58 -8.90
C ALA A 23 12.73 27.59 -8.06
N GLY A 24 12.90 27.88 -6.77
CA GLY A 24 13.74 27.08 -5.89
C GLY A 24 13.33 25.60 -5.98
N ALA A 25 14.30 24.69 -6.00
CA ALA A 25 14.04 23.27 -6.12
C ALA A 25 13.13 22.78 -5.00
N VAL A 26 12.01 22.17 -5.36
CA VAL A 26 11.06 21.56 -4.41
C VAL A 26 11.47 20.11 -4.17
N THR A 27 11.76 19.77 -2.92
CA THR A 27 12.07 18.38 -2.54
C THR A 27 10.90 17.77 -1.77
N LEU A 28 10.27 16.74 -2.32
CA LEU A 28 9.26 15.93 -1.66
C LEU A 28 9.93 14.84 -0.81
N LYS A 29 9.77 14.92 0.52
CA LYS A 29 10.31 13.96 1.49
C LYS A 29 9.27 12.89 1.76
N ILE A 30 9.54 11.64 1.39
CA ILE A 30 8.59 10.51 1.45
C ILE A 30 9.17 9.40 2.33
N ALA A 31 8.46 9.01 3.38
CA ALA A 31 8.82 7.89 4.26
C ALA A 31 8.18 6.57 3.79
N THR A 32 8.83 5.45 4.10
CA THR A 32 8.26 4.11 3.92
C THR A 32 8.85 3.12 4.91
N ALA A 33 8.06 2.14 5.35
CA ALA A 33 8.52 1.02 6.13
C ALA A 33 9.23 -0.05 5.28
N ILE A 34 9.09 0.00 3.95
CA ILE A 34 9.70 -0.97 3.03
C ILE A 34 11.23 -0.85 3.11
N PRO A 35 11.95 -1.99 3.30
CA PRO A 35 13.40 -2.00 3.38
C PRO A 35 14.06 -1.50 2.09
N ASP A 36 15.22 -0.85 2.26
CA ASP A 36 16.06 -0.48 1.11
C ASP A 36 16.60 -1.76 0.40
N GLY A 37 16.95 -1.62 -0.88
CA GLY A 37 17.45 -2.73 -1.70
C GLY A 37 16.35 -3.63 -2.31
N THR A 38 15.10 -3.54 -1.89
CA THR A 38 13.98 -4.23 -2.53
C THR A 38 13.76 -3.72 -3.96
N ASN A 39 13.19 -4.55 -4.84
CA ASN A 39 12.83 -4.13 -6.20
C ASN A 39 11.87 -2.93 -6.18
N TRP A 40 10.98 -2.90 -5.22
CA TRP A 40 10.06 -1.78 -5.00
C TRP A 40 10.81 -0.46 -4.78
N MET A 41 11.81 -0.45 -3.89
CA MET A 41 12.62 0.76 -3.64
C MET A 41 13.51 1.13 -4.83
N LYS A 42 14.01 0.14 -5.58
CA LYS A 42 14.79 0.40 -6.82
C LYS A 42 13.95 1.14 -7.85
N GLU A 43 12.71 0.68 -8.12
CA GLU A 43 11.79 1.34 -9.06
C GLU A 43 11.43 2.75 -8.63
N LEU A 44 11.14 2.96 -7.35
CA LEU A 44 10.85 4.29 -6.82
C LEU A 44 12.04 5.25 -6.96
N ARG A 45 13.26 4.78 -6.69
CA ARG A 45 14.48 5.59 -6.85
C ARG A 45 14.74 5.91 -8.32
N ALA A 46 14.54 4.97 -9.23
CA ALA A 46 14.62 5.20 -10.66
C ALA A 46 13.62 6.27 -11.13
N GLY A 47 12.37 6.19 -10.67
CA GLY A 47 11.36 7.23 -10.93
C GLY A 47 11.77 8.61 -10.38
N ALA A 48 12.32 8.66 -9.16
CA ALA A 48 12.82 9.91 -8.58
C ALA A 48 13.97 10.52 -9.36
N GLN A 49 14.87 9.70 -9.90
CA GLN A 49 15.97 10.14 -10.76
C GLN A 49 15.44 10.69 -12.08
N GLU A 50 14.48 10.02 -12.71
CA GLU A 50 13.87 10.47 -13.96
C GLU A 50 13.11 11.79 -13.77
N ILE A 51 12.36 11.97 -12.67
CA ILE A 51 11.73 13.24 -12.31
C ILE A 51 12.77 14.35 -12.19
N ASN A 52 13.84 14.11 -11.43
CA ASN A 52 14.89 15.09 -11.26
C ASN A 52 15.53 15.51 -12.61
N LYS A 53 15.76 14.53 -13.50
CA LYS A 53 16.31 14.78 -14.84
C LYS A 53 15.34 15.58 -15.70
N ARG A 54 14.08 15.14 -15.85
CA ARG A 54 13.08 15.79 -16.71
C ARG A 54 12.71 17.19 -16.24
N THR A 55 12.75 17.42 -14.93
CA THR A 55 12.49 18.74 -14.35
C THR A 55 13.75 19.60 -14.20
N GLN A 56 14.90 19.14 -14.68
CA GLN A 56 16.18 19.86 -14.56
C GLN A 56 16.48 20.27 -13.10
N GLY A 57 16.15 19.37 -12.15
CA GLY A 57 16.39 19.56 -10.72
C GLY A 57 15.37 20.41 -9.98
N ARG A 58 14.33 20.95 -10.63
CA ARG A 58 13.27 21.75 -9.98
C ARG A 58 12.40 20.90 -9.05
N ALA A 59 12.11 19.63 -9.43
CA ALA A 59 11.39 18.68 -8.59
C ALA A 59 12.32 17.52 -8.19
N ARG A 60 12.35 17.21 -6.90
CA ARG A 60 13.14 16.10 -6.34
C ARG A 60 12.29 15.28 -5.39
N ILE A 61 12.49 13.97 -5.39
CA ILE A 61 11.88 13.07 -4.40
C ILE A 61 12.99 12.44 -3.57
N ARG A 62 12.88 12.56 -2.23
CA ARG A 62 13.80 11.91 -1.29
C ARG A 62 13.03 10.88 -0.47
N PHE A 63 13.39 9.61 -0.65
CA PHE A 63 12.83 8.51 0.10
C PHE A 63 13.60 8.25 1.40
N TYR A 64 12.87 7.86 2.45
CA TYR A 64 13.36 7.42 3.75
C TYR A 64 12.82 6.01 4.00
N PRO A 65 13.53 4.94 3.54
CA PRO A 65 13.09 3.56 3.62
C PRO A 65 13.30 2.95 5.01
N GLY A 66 12.79 1.73 5.21
CA GLY A 66 13.06 0.90 6.39
C GLY A 66 12.52 1.43 7.71
N GLY A 67 11.50 2.33 7.67
CA GLY A 67 10.89 2.84 8.89
C GLY A 67 11.73 3.83 9.69
N VAL A 68 12.85 4.34 9.15
CA VAL A 68 13.76 5.28 9.85
C VAL A 68 13.08 6.57 10.31
N MET A 69 11.91 6.89 9.74
CA MET A 69 11.12 8.06 10.15
C MET A 69 10.06 7.73 11.21
N GLY A 70 10.10 6.51 11.75
CA GLY A 70 9.17 5.98 12.74
C GLY A 70 8.00 5.21 12.13
N ASN A 71 7.07 4.77 12.97
CA ASN A 71 5.86 4.09 12.56
C ASN A 71 4.89 5.02 11.80
N ASP A 72 3.89 4.44 11.15
CA ASP A 72 2.95 5.17 10.29
C ASP A 72 2.21 6.30 11.04
N SER A 73 1.87 6.10 12.31
CA SER A 73 1.24 7.14 13.13
C SER A 73 2.17 8.35 13.33
N SER A 74 3.46 8.10 13.58
CA SER A 74 4.49 9.15 13.67
C SER A 74 4.73 9.83 12.33
N VAL A 75 4.78 9.05 11.26
CA VAL A 75 4.94 9.55 9.89
C VAL A 75 3.77 10.47 9.50
N LEU A 76 2.52 10.07 9.76
CA LEU A 76 1.34 10.89 9.48
C LEU A 76 1.37 12.22 10.28
N ARG A 77 1.82 12.19 11.56
CA ARG A 77 2.03 13.43 12.34
C ARG A 77 3.09 14.34 11.70
N LYS A 78 4.24 13.77 11.26
CA LYS A 78 5.31 14.52 10.59
C LYS A 78 4.84 15.13 9.26
N ILE A 79 3.97 14.44 8.52
CA ILE A 79 3.33 14.99 7.31
C ILE A 79 2.40 16.15 7.68
N LYS A 80 1.61 16.01 8.75
CA LYS A 80 0.68 17.06 9.20
C LYS A 80 1.41 18.37 9.53
N VAL A 81 2.59 18.28 10.16
CA VAL A 81 3.40 19.46 10.54
C VAL A 81 4.44 19.87 9.49
N GLY A 82 4.50 19.20 8.34
CA GLY A 82 5.37 19.58 7.21
C GLY A 82 6.82 19.14 7.33
N GLN A 83 7.19 18.30 8.29
CA GLN A 83 8.53 17.70 8.39
C GLN A 83 8.76 16.65 7.28
N LEU A 84 7.71 15.90 6.95
CA LEU A 84 7.60 15.04 5.77
C LEU A 84 6.53 15.60 4.83
N HIS A 85 6.61 15.22 3.57
CA HIS A 85 5.63 15.62 2.57
C HIS A 85 4.69 14.49 2.15
N GLY A 86 5.13 13.23 2.33
CA GLY A 86 4.36 12.05 1.97
C GLY A 86 4.89 10.77 2.61
N ALA A 87 4.18 9.69 2.36
CA ALA A 87 4.57 8.34 2.77
C ALA A 87 3.98 7.28 1.83
N ALA A 88 4.65 6.12 1.74
CA ALA A 88 4.04 4.89 1.27
C ALA A 88 3.29 4.25 2.44
N LEU A 89 1.99 4.08 2.30
CA LEU A 89 1.08 3.55 3.33
C LEU A 89 0.27 2.37 2.78
N THR A 90 -0.07 1.45 3.66
CA THR A 90 -0.94 0.30 3.38
C THR A 90 -2.05 0.19 4.42
N GLY A 91 -3.08 -0.58 4.14
CA GLY A 91 -4.10 -1.05 5.07
C GLY A 91 -4.61 0.02 6.04
N GLY A 92 -4.55 -0.28 7.34
CA GLY A 92 -5.10 0.56 8.40
C GLY A 92 -4.51 1.96 8.50
N SER A 93 -3.26 2.15 8.06
CA SER A 93 -2.63 3.48 8.06
C SER A 93 -3.20 4.38 6.97
N LEU A 94 -3.50 3.82 5.79
CA LEU A 94 -4.16 4.53 4.71
C LEU A 94 -5.63 4.83 5.05
N ALA A 95 -6.28 3.92 5.78
CA ALA A 95 -7.64 4.09 6.28
C ALA A 95 -7.81 5.30 7.22
N LYS A 96 -6.74 5.72 7.91
CA LYS A 96 -6.76 6.96 8.72
C LYS A 96 -6.95 8.22 7.86
N ILE A 97 -6.67 8.14 6.57
CA ILE A 97 -6.90 9.21 5.59
C ILE A 97 -8.28 9.01 4.94
N ASN A 98 -8.51 7.83 4.40
CA ASN A 98 -9.76 7.43 3.77
C ASN A 98 -10.05 5.94 4.01
N PRO A 99 -11.06 5.59 4.82
CA PRO A 99 -11.41 4.20 5.12
C PRO A 99 -11.72 3.35 3.88
N ASP A 100 -12.28 3.94 2.83
CA ASP A 100 -12.66 3.25 1.59
C ASP A 100 -11.46 2.61 0.87
N THR A 101 -10.24 3.08 1.13
CA THR A 101 -9.02 2.49 0.57
C THR A 101 -8.75 1.06 1.02
N GLN A 102 -9.43 0.58 2.07
CA GLN A 102 -9.34 -0.79 2.55
C GLN A 102 -10.26 -1.78 1.80
N ILE A 103 -11.07 -1.31 0.85
CA ILE A 103 -12.06 -2.16 0.16
C ILE A 103 -11.44 -3.42 -0.46
N TYR A 104 -10.22 -3.33 -0.96
CA TYR A 104 -9.52 -4.47 -1.57
C TYR A 104 -8.97 -5.46 -0.53
N SER A 105 -8.85 -5.05 0.73
CA SER A 105 -8.32 -5.88 1.82
C SER A 105 -9.42 -6.60 2.61
N LEU A 106 -10.64 -6.65 2.09
CA LEU A 106 -11.70 -7.46 2.70
C LEU A 106 -11.30 -8.94 2.65
N PRO A 107 -11.32 -9.67 3.79
CA PRO A 107 -10.86 -11.04 3.85
C PRO A 107 -11.69 -11.98 2.96
N PHE A 108 -11.02 -12.95 2.34
CA PHE A 108 -11.60 -14.02 1.50
C PHE A 108 -12.46 -13.56 0.32
N THR A 109 -12.26 -12.31 -0.14
CA THR A 109 -13.11 -11.72 -1.18
C THR A 109 -12.61 -12.05 -2.59
N PHE A 110 -11.35 -11.80 -2.88
CA PHE A 110 -10.74 -12.15 -4.17
C PHE A 110 -10.27 -13.60 -4.20
N ARG A 111 -10.48 -14.27 -5.33
CA ARG A 111 -10.05 -15.66 -5.59
C ARG A 111 -8.74 -15.71 -6.37
N ASN A 112 -8.52 -14.76 -7.28
CA ASN A 112 -7.38 -14.73 -8.19
C ASN A 112 -7.08 -13.30 -8.65
N TYR A 113 -5.96 -13.15 -9.38
CA TYR A 113 -5.54 -11.84 -9.91
C TYR A 113 -6.46 -11.30 -11.00
N ALA A 114 -7.17 -12.16 -11.75
CA ALA A 114 -8.07 -11.70 -12.79
C ALA A 114 -9.30 -10.96 -12.21
N GLU A 115 -9.85 -11.46 -11.08
CA GLU A 115 -10.87 -10.73 -10.32
C GLU A 115 -10.33 -9.38 -9.81
N VAL A 116 -9.09 -9.36 -9.30
CA VAL A 116 -8.43 -8.15 -8.81
C VAL A 116 -8.29 -7.13 -9.94
N ASP A 117 -7.79 -7.55 -11.11
CA ASP A 117 -7.56 -6.66 -12.25
C ASP A 117 -8.85 -6.03 -12.73
N TYR A 118 -9.91 -6.84 -12.87
CA TYR A 118 -11.21 -6.35 -13.28
C TYR A 118 -11.75 -5.29 -12.31
N VAL A 119 -11.82 -5.62 -11.03
CA VAL A 119 -12.38 -4.72 -10.02
C VAL A 119 -11.55 -3.44 -9.89
N ARG A 120 -10.23 -3.55 -9.86
CA ARG A 120 -9.34 -2.39 -9.77
C ARG A 120 -9.43 -1.48 -10.98
N SER A 121 -9.61 -2.03 -12.19
CA SER A 121 -9.82 -1.22 -13.41
C SER A 121 -11.05 -0.31 -13.32
N LYS A 122 -12.04 -0.66 -12.49
CA LYS A 122 -13.28 0.12 -12.28
C LYS A 122 -13.20 1.06 -11.08
N MET A 123 -12.41 0.73 -10.05
CA MET A 123 -12.50 1.40 -8.76
C MET A 123 -11.27 2.24 -8.38
N ASP A 124 -10.06 1.94 -8.91
CA ASP A 124 -8.82 2.64 -8.54
C ASP A 124 -8.92 4.15 -8.68
N ALA A 125 -9.52 4.64 -9.79
CA ALA A 125 -9.68 6.08 -10.03
C ALA A 125 -10.55 6.76 -8.95
N GLY A 126 -11.62 6.10 -8.52
CA GLY A 126 -12.51 6.59 -7.45
C GLY A 126 -11.80 6.68 -6.10
N LEU A 127 -11.01 5.66 -5.75
CA LEU A 127 -10.23 5.65 -4.51
C LEU A 127 -9.14 6.73 -4.49
N ILE A 128 -8.44 6.93 -5.62
CA ILE A 128 -7.43 7.99 -5.79
C ILE A 128 -8.10 9.38 -5.67
N LYS A 129 -9.26 9.57 -6.28
CA LYS A 129 -10.06 10.79 -6.14
C LYS A 129 -10.45 11.04 -4.68
N GLY A 130 -10.89 10.00 -3.97
CA GLY A 130 -11.20 10.08 -2.54
C GLY A 130 -10.00 10.52 -1.68
N LEU A 131 -8.80 10.06 -1.98
CA LEU A 131 -7.57 10.55 -1.33
C LEU A 131 -7.30 12.02 -1.64
N TYR A 132 -7.52 12.44 -2.89
CA TYR A 132 -7.34 13.84 -3.29
C TYR A 132 -8.31 14.77 -2.56
N GLU A 133 -9.56 14.39 -2.40
CA GLU A 133 -10.58 15.13 -1.63
C GLU A 133 -10.20 15.28 -0.15
N LYS A 134 -9.49 14.28 0.41
CA LYS A 134 -8.91 14.34 1.76
C LYS A 134 -7.59 15.14 1.84
N GLY A 135 -7.16 15.75 0.73
CA GLY A 135 -5.99 16.64 0.66
C GLY A 135 -4.68 15.90 0.45
N TYR A 136 -4.70 14.74 -0.21
CA TYR A 136 -3.52 13.97 -0.58
C TYR A 136 -3.52 13.61 -2.06
N VAL A 137 -2.38 13.79 -2.71
CA VAL A 137 -2.12 13.33 -4.08
C VAL A 137 -1.58 11.92 -4.01
N SER A 138 -2.09 11.04 -4.88
CA SER A 138 -1.57 9.70 -5.12
C SER A 138 -1.31 9.52 -6.62
N PHE A 139 -0.34 8.68 -6.96
CA PHE A 139 0.09 8.45 -8.34
C PHE A 139 -0.41 7.11 -8.91
N GLY A 140 -1.10 6.34 -8.10
CA GLY A 140 -1.61 5.02 -8.40
C GLY A 140 -1.75 4.17 -7.15
N ILE A 141 -2.43 3.05 -7.27
CA ILE A 141 -2.50 2.03 -6.21
C ILE A 141 -1.57 0.88 -6.64
N SER A 142 -0.59 0.55 -5.79
CA SER A 142 0.28 -0.61 -6.00
C SER A 142 -0.29 -1.80 -5.28
N GLU A 143 -0.18 -2.97 -5.90
CA GLU A 143 -0.49 -4.23 -5.24
C GLU A 143 0.70 -4.72 -4.42
N GLY A 144 0.40 -5.26 -3.23
CA GLY A 144 1.34 -6.07 -2.46
C GLY A 144 1.18 -7.56 -2.80
N GLY A 145 -0.02 -7.95 -3.26
CA GLY A 145 -0.38 -9.32 -3.59
C GLY A 145 -1.25 -9.98 -2.53
N PHE A 146 -1.51 -11.27 -2.69
CA PHE A 146 -2.25 -12.06 -1.71
C PHE A 146 -1.42 -12.30 -0.44
N ALA A 147 -2.03 -12.05 0.71
CA ALA A 147 -1.45 -12.35 2.02
C ALA A 147 -1.94 -13.69 2.53
N TYR A 148 -1.03 -14.40 3.18
CA TYR A 148 -1.26 -15.70 3.79
C TYR A 148 -1.00 -15.62 5.29
N LEU A 149 -1.70 -16.43 6.07
CA LEU A 149 -1.41 -16.59 7.48
C LEU A 149 -0.14 -17.41 7.64
N MET A 150 0.82 -16.88 8.40
CA MET A 150 2.07 -17.56 8.71
C MET A 150 2.23 -17.65 10.23
N SER A 151 2.59 -18.82 10.76
CA SER A 151 2.54 -19.11 12.20
C SER A 151 3.63 -20.05 12.65
N ARG A 152 3.87 -20.10 13.99
CA ARG A 152 4.78 -21.05 14.61
C ARG A 152 4.22 -22.46 14.75
N ALA A 153 2.91 -22.60 14.77
CA ALA A 153 2.21 -23.87 14.78
C ALA A 153 1.15 -23.90 13.69
N PRO A 154 0.75 -25.07 13.18
CA PRO A 154 -0.18 -25.17 12.07
C PRO A 154 -1.52 -24.49 12.42
N VAL A 155 -2.11 -23.84 11.42
CA VAL A 155 -3.45 -23.22 11.50
C VAL A 155 -4.26 -23.71 10.32
N THR A 156 -5.19 -24.61 10.59
CA THR A 156 -6.08 -25.20 9.59
C THR A 156 -7.56 -25.09 9.97
N ALA A 157 -7.85 -24.69 11.21
CA ALA A 157 -9.20 -24.54 11.74
C ALA A 157 -9.31 -23.30 12.64
N THR A 158 -10.54 -22.85 12.87
CA THR A 158 -10.85 -21.73 13.78
C THR A 158 -10.32 -21.99 15.20
N ALA A 159 -10.38 -23.24 15.66
CA ALA A 159 -9.86 -23.63 16.98
C ALA A 159 -8.35 -23.40 17.13
N ASP A 160 -7.58 -23.60 16.05
CA ASP A 160 -6.14 -23.36 16.05
C ASP A 160 -5.81 -21.87 16.23
N LEU A 161 -6.64 -20.99 15.66
CA LEU A 161 -6.48 -19.53 15.77
C LEU A 161 -6.67 -19.03 17.20
N ALA A 162 -7.57 -19.65 17.98
CA ALA A 162 -7.87 -19.26 19.36
C ALA A 162 -6.64 -19.38 20.29
N ALA A 163 -5.70 -20.30 19.96
CA ALA A 163 -4.46 -20.51 20.71
C ALA A 163 -3.29 -19.63 20.22
N ARG A 164 -3.51 -18.76 19.23
CA ARG A 164 -2.45 -17.96 18.60
C ARG A 164 -2.41 -16.53 19.12
N LYS A 165 -1.19 -15.97 19.08
CA LYS A 165 -0.92 -14.54 19.32
C LYS A 165 -0.83 -13.85 17.97
N ILE A 166 -1.98 -13.43 17.44
CA ILE A 166 -2.11 -12.96 16.07
C ILE A 166 -1.81 -11.46 15.99
N TRP A 167 -0.86 -11.10 15.14
CA TRP A 167 -0.58 -9.72 14.80
C TRP A 167 -1.55 -9.18 13.76
N ILE A 168 -1.95 -7.93 13.94
CA ILE A 168 -2.54 -7.10 12.88
C ILE A 168 -1.89 -5.71 12.86
N PRO A 169 -1.87 -5.03 11.71
CA PRO A 169 -1.38 -3.66 11.64
C PRO A 169 -2.16 -2.70 12.53
N GLU A 170 -1.49 -1.65 13.05
CA GLU A 170 -2.16 -0.57 13.78
C GLU A 170 -3.27 0.07 12.93
N GLY A 171 -4.49 0.10 13.45
CA GLY A 171 -5.66 0.72 12.81
C GLY A 171 -6.35 -0.17 11.79
N ASP A 172 -5.95 -1.42 11.63
CA ASP A 172 -6.64 -2.40 10.79
C ASP A 172 -7.89 -2.93 11.49
N ARG A 173 -8.96 -2.14 11.41
CA ARG A 173 -10.26 -2.48 12.02
C ARG A 173 -10.98 -3.63 11.32
N ILE A 174 -10.71 -3.84 10.02
CA ILE A 174 -11.35 -4.92 9.26
C ILE A 174 -10.90 -6.27 9.81
N ASN A 175 -9.59 -6.51 9.87
CA ASN A 175 -9.08 -7.76 10.40
C ASN A 175 -9.30 -7.90 11.91
N GLN A 176 -9.24 -6.81 12.68
CA GLN A 176 -9.60 -6.82 14.10
C GLN A 176 -11.04 -7.34 14.31
N GLU A 177 -11.99 -6.81 13.56
CA GLU A 177 -13.40 -7.22 13.67
C GLU A 177 -13.61 -8.63 13.12
N ALA A 178 -12.92 -9.03 12.04
CA ALA A 178 -13.00 -10.37 11.48
C ALA A 178 -12.58 -11.45 12.50
N PHE A 179 -11.44 -11.28 13.16
CA PHE A 179 -11.00 -12.20 14.22
C PHE A 179 -11.94 -12.16 15.44
N ALA A 180 -12.47 -10.99 15.79
CA ALA A 180 -13.43 -10.85 16.90
C ALA A 180 -14.74 -11.61 16.66
N GLN A 181 -15.15 -11.89 15.40
CA GLN A 181 -16.32 -12.74 15.10
C GLN A 181 -16.16 -14.18 15.62
N PHE A 182 -14.92 -14.62 15.82
CA PHE A 182 -14.57 -15.93 16.36
C PHE A 182 -14.12 -15.88 17.83
N GLY A 183 -14.30 -14.74 18.51
CA GLY A 183 -13.84 -14.55 19.88
C GLY A 183 -12.31 -14.41 20.03
N ILE A 184 -11.60 -14.19 18.93
CA ILE A 184 -10.13 -14.12 18.89
C ILE A 184 -9.68 -12.68 19.10
N SER A 185 -8.80 -12.48 20.11
CA SER A 185 -8.13 -11.20 20.34
C SER A 185 -6.86 -11.10 19.52
N THR A 186 -6.62 -9.92 18.94
CA THR A 186 -5.44 -9.64 18.13
C THR A 186 -4.51 -8.62 18.78
N ILE A 187 -3.23 -8.67 18.44
CA ILE A 187 -2.19 -7.78 18.95
C ILE A 187 -1.85 -6.76 17.86
N GLN A 188 -2.13 -5.49 18.13
CA GLN A 188 -1.85 -4.40 17.20
C GLN A 188 -0.43 -3.86 17.42
N LEU A 189 0.42 -3.95 16.41
CA LEU A 189 1.77 -3.40 16.42
C LEU A 189 2.07 -2.70 15.09
N ALA A 190 2.99 -1.75 15.13
CA ALA A 190 3.57 -1.18 13.92
C ALA A 190 4.35 -2.26 13.14
N MET A 191 4.36 -2.17 11.82
CA MET A 191 5.08 -3.11 10.95
C MET A 191 6.56 -3.22 11.31
N THR A 192 7.19 -2.14 11.75
CA THR A 192 8.60 -2.07 12.17
C THR A 192 8.92 -2.90 13.40
N ASP A 193 7.92 -3.21 14.24
CA ASP A 193 8.11 -3.89 15.53
C ASP A 193 7.82 -5.40 15.44
N VAL A 194 7.26 -5.86 14.32
CA VAL A 194 6.77 -7.23 14.15
C VAL A 194 7.88 -8.27 14.25
N LEU A 195 9.05 -8.03 13.63
CA LEU A 195 10.16 -8.98 13.71
C LEU A 195 10.61 -9.19 15.15
N THR A 196 10.77 -8.12 15.92
CA THR A 196 11.13 -8.18 17.35
C THR A 196 10.03 -8.88 18.16
N ALA A 197 8.77 -8.58 17.88
CA ALA A 197 7.65 -9.24 18.55
C ALA A 197 7.56 -10.74 18.25
N LEU A 198 7.87 -11.16 17.02
CA LEU A 198 8.05 -12.56 16.65
C LEU A 198 9.25 -13.19 17.38
N GLN A 199 10.37 -12.47 17.49
CA GLN A 199 11.58 -12.98 18.18
C GLN A 199 11.31 -13.23 19.67
N THR A 200 10.65 -12.31 20.33
CA THR A 200 10.35 -12.39 21.79
C THR A 200 9.16 -13.29 22.11
N GLY A 201 8.39 -13.73 21.11
CA GLY A 201 7.17 -14.51 21.33
C GLY A 201 5.99 -13.67 21.85
N LEU A 202 6.05 -12.35 21.73
CA LEU A 202 4.90 -11.47 21.96
C LEU A 202 3.77 -11.79 20.97
N ILE A 203 4.15 -12.08 19.72
CA ILE A 203 3.29 -12.64 18.68
C ILE A 203 3.90 -13.93 18.13
N ASP A 204 3.07 -14.81 17.57
CA ASP A 204 3.51 -16.07 16.94
C ASP A 204 2.86 -16.29 15.57
N THR A 205 1.96 -15.39 15.17
CA THR A 205 1.18 -15.49 13.93
C THR A 205 1.05 -14.13 13.27
N VAL A 206 1.30 -14.08 11.97
CA VAL A 206 1.22 -12.87 11.13
C VAL A 206 0.47 -13.19 9.83
N ALA A 207 -0.17 -12.19 9.25
CA ALA A 207 -0.68 -12.27 7.87
C ALA A 207 0.17 -11.33 6.99
N THR A 208 0.79 -11.89 5.95
CA THR A 208 1.62 -11.10 5.02
C THR A 208 1.73 -11.76 3.66
N THR A 209 2.19 -11.01 2.67
CA THR A 209 2.52 -11.55 1.35
C THR A 209 3.83 -12.34 1.39
N PRO A 210 4.04 -13.31 0.50
CA PRO A 210 5.30 -14.07 0.45
C PRO A 210 6.54 -13.17 0.33
N VAL A 211 6.51 -12.16 -0.54
CA VAL A 211 7.63 -11.21 -0.68
C VAL A 211 7.81 -10.37 0.59
N GLY A 212 6.74 -9.99 1.27
CA GLY A 212 6.78 -9.28 2.54
C GLY A 212 7.43 -10.11 3.64
N ALA A 213 7.07 -11.39 3.74
CA ALA A 213 7.67 -12.33 4.70
C ALA A 213 9.19 -12.43 4.56
N ILE A 214 9.70 -12.48 3.32
CA ILE A 214 11.14 -12.56 3.04
C ILE A 214 11.80 -11.21 3.27
N ALA A 215 11.27 -10.12 2.70
CA ALA A 215 11.87 -8.79 2.79
C ALA A 215 11.98 -8.27 4.24
N LEU A 216 10.99 -8.60 5.08
CA LEU A 216 10.95 -8.24 6.50
C LEU A 216 11.55 -9.32 7.42
N GLN A 217 12.08 -10.41 6.85
CA GLN A 217 12.68 -11.53 7.58
C GLN A 217 11.73 -12.26 8.55
N TRP A 218 10.43 -12.11 8.40
CA TRP A 218 9.44 -12.73 9.30
C TRP A 218 9.40 -14.25 9.14
N HIS A 219 9.65 -14.76 7.93
CA HIS A 219 9.75 -16.18 7.62
C HIS A 219 10.75 -16.92 8.50
N THR A 220 11.79 -16.24 9.03
CA THR A 220 12.78 -16.85 9.93
C THR A 220 12.24 -17.18 11.32
N ARG A 221 11.01 -16.72 11.65
CA ARG A 221 10.41 -16.83 13.00
C ARG A 221 9.07 -17.57 13.02
N VAL A 222 8.62 -18.04 11.87
CA VAL A 222 7.42 -18.85 11.67
C VAL A 222 7.82 -20.19 11.01
N LYS A 223 6.95 -21.18 11.07
CA LYS A 223 7.21 -22.50 10.52
C LYS A 223 6.17 -22.94 9.51
N TYR A 224 4.96 -22.42 9.63
CA TYR A 224 3.81 -22.83 8.83
C TYR A 224 3.26 -21.67 8.02
N LEU A 225 2.75 -21.98 6.83
CA LEU A 225 1.94 -21.10 6.00
C LEU A 225 0.60 -21.80 5.74
N THR A 226 -0.51 -21.13 6.11
CA THR A 226 -1.85 -21.58 5.75
C THR A 226 -2.07 -21.27 4.28
N ASP A 227 -2.11 -22.31 3.43
CA ASP A 227 -2.16 -22.21 1.97
C ASP A 227 -3.56 -21.87 1.46
N THR A 228 -4.04 -20.74 1.92
CA THR A 228 -5.30 -20.11 1.50
C THR A 228 -5.12 -18.61 1.57
N PRO A 229 -5.31 -17.88 0.45
CA PRO A 229 -5.25 -16.42 0.47
C PRO A 229 -6.25 -15.84 1.46
N LEU A 230 -5.75 -15.08 2.44
CA LEU A 230 -6.60 -14.44 3.45
C LEU A 230 -7.18 -13.13 2.94
N LEU A 231 -6.34 -12.26 2.38
CA LEU A 231 -6.74 -10.96 1.87
C LEU A 231 -5.79 -10.49 0.78
N TYR A 232 -6.19 -9.45 0.05
CA TYR A 232 -5.35 -8.82 -0.96
C TYR A 232 -4.78 -7.51 -0.43
N VAL A 233 -3.46 -7.40 -0.43
CA VAL A 233 -2.74 -6.23 0.08
C VAL A 233 -2.56 -5.21 -1.03
N THR A 234 -2.95 -3.98 -0.76
CA THR A 234 -2.64 -2.82 -1.60
C THR A 234 -2.00 -1.71 -0.78
N GLY A 235 -1.30 -0.84 -1.46
CA GLY A 235 -0.73 0.35 -0.86
C GLY A 235 -0.57 1.46 -1.89
N THR A 236 -0.28 2.65 -1.42
CA THR A 236 0.03 3.77 -2.30
C THR A 236 0.97 4.76 -1.64
N ILE A 237 1.63 5.58 -2.45
CA ILE A 237 2.31 6.78 -1.99
C ILE A 237 1.30 7.90 -1.95
N VAL A 238 1.10 8.46 -0.75
CA VAL A 238 0.33 9.69 -0.56
C VAL A 238 1.26 10.86 -0.30
N VAL A 239 1.04 11.97 -0.99
CA VAL A 239 1.76 13.23 -0.82
C VAL A 239 0.76 14.31 -0.41
N LYS A 240 1.07 15.07 0.64
CA LYS A 240 0.20 16.18 1.05
C LYS A 240 0.01 17.16 -0.12
N ARG A 241 -1.25 17.39 -0.53
CA ARG A 241 -1.60 18.21 -1.69
C ARG A 241 -0.91 19.57 -1.65
N ARG A 242 -0.95 20.29 -0.51
CA ARG A 242 -0.27 21.57 -0.34
C ARG A 242 1.26 21.51 -0.58
N ALA A 243 1.90 20.38 -0.34
CA ALA A 243 3.33 20.22 -0.62
C ALA A 243 3.57 19.94 -2.10
N PHE A 244 2.70 19.18 -2.74
CA PHE A 244 2.75 18.87 -4.16
C PHE A 244 2.47 20.10 -5.03
N GLU A 245 1.50 20.94 -4.65
CA GLU A 245 1.13 22.18 -5.33
C GLU A 245 2.21 23.28 -5.29
N LYS A 246 3.32 23.08 -4.55
CA LYS A 246 4.51 23.93 -4.66
C LYS A 246 5.31 23.70 -5.95
N LEU A 247 5.10 22.57 -6.61
CA LEU A 247 5.64 22.30 -7.94
C LEU A 247 4.87 23.11 -8.97
N THR A 248 5.57 23.51 -10.06
CA THR A 248 4.87 24.13 -11.21
C THR A 248 3.88 23.13 -11.83
N PRO A 249 2.82 23.57 -12.51
CA PRO A 249 1.89 22.66 -13.21
C PRO A 249 2.59 21.70 -14.16
N THR A 250 3.62 22.15 -14.88
CA THR A 250 4.43 21.30 -15.75
C THR A 250 5.20 20.24 -14.97
N ASP A 251 5.81 20.60 -13.85
CA ASP A 251 6.56 19.65 -13.02
C ASP A 251 5.60 18.67 -12.32
N GLN A 252 4.40 19.11 -11.92
CA GLN A 252 3.35 18.22 -11.41
C GLN A 252 2.95 17.16 -12.44
N ALA A 253 2.75 17.55 -13.70
CA ALA A 253 2.42 16.63 -14.79
C ALA A 253 3.53 15.59 -15.00
N ILE A 254 4.81 16.01 -14.99
CA ILE A 254 5.96 15.11 -15.09
C ILE A 254 5.97 14.10 -13.94
N VAL A 255 5.76 14.57 -12.71
CA VAL A 255 5.73 13.69 -11.52
C VAL A 255 4.58 12.68 -11.62
N HIS A 256 3.38 13.11 -12.04
CA HIS A 256 2.25 12.19 -12.25
C HIS A 256 2.54 11.14 -13.30
N GLU A 257 3.06 11.54 -14.46
CA GLU A 257 3.39 10.61 -15.54
C GLU A 257 4.45 9.58 -15.11
N VAL A 258 5.58 10.04 -14.58
CA VAL A 258 6.69 9.17 -14.20
C VAL A 258 6.29 8.22 -13.06
N MET A 259 5.66 8.76 -12.01
CA MET A 259 5.25 7.92 -10.88
C MET A 259 4.10 6.98 -11.25
N GLY A 260 3.17 7.40 -12.11
CA GLY A 260 2.13 6.51 -12.65
C GLY A 260 2.73 5.31 -13.38
N GLY A 261 3.73 5.55 -14.23
CA GLY A 261 4.48 4.48 -14.90
C GLY A 261 5.25 3.58 -13.91
N VAL A 262 5.81 4.14 -12.85
CA VAL A 262 6.44 3.35 -11.77
C VAL A 262 5.43 2.42 -11.12
N PHE A 263 4.22 2.90 -10.78
CA PHE A 263 3.18 2.08 -10.15
C PHE A 263 2.69 0.96 -11.06
N GLN A 264 2.59 1.20 -12.37
CA GLN A 264 2.24 0.14 -13.34
C GLN A 264 3.31 -0.96 -13.39
N ARG A 265 4.60 -0.59 -13.44
CA ARG A 265 5.69 -1.58 -13.41
C ARG A 265 5.74 -2.35 -12.09
N LEU A 266 5.51 -1.66 -10.96
CA LEU A 266 5.49 -2.29 -9.64
C LEU A 266 4.41 -3.36 -9.53
N ASN A 267 3.22 -3.16 -10.11
CA ASN A 267 2.17 -4.18 -10.10
C ASN A 267 2.64 -5.47 -10.79
N HIS A 268 3.29 -5.35 -11.95
CA HIS A 268 3.84 -6.52 -12.64
C HIS A 268 4.99 -7.19 -11.87
N ILE A 269 5.94 -6.40 -11.37
CA ILE A 269 7.10 -6.89 -10.61
C ILE A 269 6.64 -7.59 -9.33
N ASN A 270 5.68 -7.04 -8.60
CA ASN A 270 5.21 -7.59 -7.34
C ASN A 270 4.56 -8.97 -7.51
N ARG A 271 3.84 -9.23 -8.59
CA ARG A 271 3.28 -10.57 -8.87
C ARG A 271 4.37 -11.61 -9.05
N GLU A 272 5.36 -11.29 -9.87
CA GLU A 272 6.48 -12.19 -10.11
C GLU A 272 7.35 -12.39 -8.86
N ASP A 273 7.60 -11.33 -8.10
CA ASP A 273 8.34 -11.41 -6.84
C ASP A 273 7.57 -12.26 -5.81
N ASN A 274 6.24 -12.12 -5.71
CA ASN A 274 5.42 -12.96 -4.82
C ASN A 274 5.42 -14.43 -5.23
N ARG A 275 5.33 -14.72 -6.55
CA ARG A 275 5.41 -16.10 -7.05
C ARG A 275 6.76 -16.75 -6.70
N LYS A 276 7.87 -16.04 -6.94
CA LYS A 276 9.21 -16.53 -6.57
C LYS A 276 9.38 -16.68 -5.07
N ALA A 277 8.88 -15.71 -4.29
CA ALA A 277 8.95 -15.75 -2.83
C ALA A 277 8.15 -16.93 -2.25
N TYR A 278 6.96 -17.22 -2.81
CA TYR A 278 6.14 -18.35 -2.40
C TYR A 278 6.87 -19.69 -2.57
N GLU A 279 7.55 -19.88 -3.69
CA GLU A 279 8.36 -21.08 -3.90
C GLU A 279 9.64 -21.09 -3.02
N ALA A 280 10.27 -19.94 -2.82
CA ALA A 280 11.45 -19.84 -1.94
C ALA A 280 11.09 -20.18 -0.49
N LEU A 281 9.90 -19.82 0.01
CA LEU A 281 9.45 -20.17 1.36
C LEU A 281 9.36 -21.69 1.54
N LYS A 282 8.87 -22.44 0.55
CA LYS A 282 8.87 -23.92 0.57
C LYS A 282 10.27 -24.48 0.66
N GLN A 283 11.18 -23.96 -0.18
CA GLN A 283 12.58 -24.41 -0.21
C GLN A 283 13.33 -24.09 1.10
N GLN A 284 12.91 -23.07 1.83
CA GLN A 284 13.47 -22.69 3.13
C GLN A 284 12.83 -23.43 4.31
N GLY A 285 11.99 -24.43 4.05
CA GLY A 285 11.43 -25.31 5.07
C GLY A 285 10.18 -24.81 5.75
N ILE A 286 9.48 -23.81 5.17
CA ILE A 286 8.12 -23.45 5.59
C ILE A 286 7.18 -24.57 5.18
N GLU A 287 6.45 -25.14 6.14
CA GLU A 287 5.44 -26.17 5.91
C GLU A 287 4.10 -25.52 5.49
N PHE A 288 3.56 -25.98 4.37
CA PHE A 288 2.29 -25.47 3.82
C PHE A 288 1.16 -26.38 4.28
N VAL A 289 0.22 -25.82 5.04
CA VAL A 289 -0.95 -26.51 5.58
C VAL A 289 -2.24 -25.96 4.95
N ARG A 290 -3.23 -26.83 4.74
CA ARG A 290 -4.48 -26.44 4.06
C ARG A 290 -5.68 -26.62 4.98
N PRO A 291 -6.48 -25.58 5.20
CA PRO A 291 -7.80 -25.70 5.81
C PRO A 291 -8.74 -26.53 4.92
N THR A 292 -9.71 -27.17 5.52
CA THR A 292 -10.80 -27.81 4.77
C THR A 292 -11.69 -26.76 4.09
N PRO A 293 -12.41 -27.11 3.01
CA PRO A 293 -13.40 -26.22 2.41
C PRO A 293 -14.45 -25.71 3.39
N ALA A 294 -14.82 -26.51 4.40
CA ALA A 294 -15.77 -26.13 5.44
C ALA A 294 -15.19 -25.04 6.35
N GLU A 295 -13.93 -25.15 6.77
CA GLU A 295 -13.25 -24.13 7.57
C GLU A 295 -13.10 -22.82 6.79
N ILE A 296 -12.74 -22.88 5.50
CA ILE A 296 -12.67 -21.69 4.65
C ILE A 296 -14.04 -21.01 4.53
N ALA A 297 -15.11 -21.78 4.41
CA ALA A 297 -16.47 -21.24 4.36
C ALA A 297 -16.87 -20.57 5.69
N ASP A 298 -16.52 -21.16 6.83
CA ASP A 298 -16.74 -20.55 8.15
C ASP A 298 -15.97 -19.24 8.31
N TRP A 299 -14.68 -19.21 7.95
CA TRP A 299 -13.87 -18.00 7.98
C TRP A 299 -14.42 -16.89 7.08
N ARG A 300 -14.89 -17.25 5.88
CA ARG A 300 -15.56 -16.31 4.97
C ARG A 300 -16.83 -15.73 5.59
N SER A 301 -17.66 -16.56 6.15
CA SER A 301 -18.89 -16.13 6.83
C SER A 301 -18.59 -15.18 8.01
N GLY A 302 -17.54 -15.47 8.78
CA GLY A 302 -17.07 -14.55 9.83
C GLY A 302 -16.62 -13.19 9.28
N ALA A 303 -15.87 -13.19 8.17
CA ALA A 303 -15.44 -11.96 7.51
C ALA A 303 -16.65 -11.13 7.00
N GLU A 304 -17.65 -11.77 6.41
CA GLU A 304 -18.88 -11.11 5.96
C GLU A 304 -19.65 -10.46 7.13
N ARG A 305 -19.78 -11.16 8.26
CA ARG A 305 -20.37 -10.60 9.49
C ARG A 305 -19.60 -9.40 10.01
N ALA A 306 -18.25 -9.46 9.95
CA ALA A 306 -17.39 -8.34 10.36
C ALA A 306 -17.60 -7.10 9.47
N VAL A 307 -17.62 -7.27 8.14
CA VAL A 307 -17.89 -6.20 7.19
C VAL A 307 -19.26 -5.57 7.46
N ALA A 308 -20.32 -6.37 7.59
CA ALA A 308 -21.67 -5.88 7.90
C ALA A 308 -21.71 -5.09 9.23
N LYS A 309 -20.95 -5.53 10.24
CA LYS A 309 -20.85 -4.82 11.53
C LYS A 309 -20.11 -3.48 11.38
N LEU A 310 -19.03 -3.43 10.60
CA LEU A 310 -18.27 -2.20 10.34
C LEU A 310 -19.07 -1.17 9.54
N VAL A 311 -19.89 -1.62 8.60
CA VAL A 311 -20.84 -0.76 7.88
C VAL A 311 -21.87 -0.16 8.85
N ARG A 312 -22.50 -1.00 9.69
CA ARG A 312 -23.46 -0.50 10.71
C ARG A 312 -22.83 0.50 11.68
N LYS A 313 -21.53 0.37 11.97
CA LYS A 313 -20.77 1.30 12.81
C LYS A 313 -20.29 2.57 12.05
N GLY A 314 -20.58 2.68 10.76
CA GLY A 314 -20.16 3.81 9.92
C GLY A 314 -18.65 3.89 9.64
N TYR A 315 -17.92 2.78 9.85
CA TYR A 315 -16.50 2.71 9.54
C TYR A 315 -16.25 2.42 8.05
N LEU A 316 -17.05 1.55 7.46
CA LEU A 316 -17.09 1.31 6.02
C LEU A 316 -18.38 1.90 5.45
N HIS A 317 -18.29 2.50 4.28
CA HIS A 317 -19.43 3.11 3.62
C HIS A 317 -20.15 2.09 2.75
N GLN A 318 -21.46 1.91 2.96
CA GLN A 318 -22.26 0.93 2.19
C GLN A 318 -22.12 1.11 0.67
N PRO A 319 -22.16 2.32 0.09
CA PRO A 319 -22.07 2.48 -1.37
C PRO A 319 -20.79 1.94 -1.97
N ILE A 320 -19.64 2.02 -1.29
CA ILE A 320 -18.37 1.47 -1.83
C ILE A 320 -18.37 -0.06 -1.76
N ILE A 321 -18.99 -0.64 -0.72
CA ILE A 321 -19.17 -2.08 -0.59
C ILE A 321 -20.05 -2.61 -1.72
N ASP A 322 -21.20 -1.95 -1.95
CA ASP A 322 -22.15 -2.34 -3.01
C ASP A 322 -21.50 -2.26 -4.39
N THR A 323 -20.77 -1.18 -4.67
CA THR A 323 -20.01 -1.01 -5.93
C THR A 323 -18.98 -2.10 -6.11
N PHE A 324 -18.24 -2.42 -5.08
CA PHE A 324 -17.22 -3.46 -5.09
C PHE A 324 -17.83 -4.84 -5.34
N GLN A 325 -18.89 -5.19 -4.60
CA GLN A 325 -19.59 -6.47 -4.76
C GLN A 325 -20.24 -6.60 -6.13
N HIS A 326 -20.81 -5.52 -6.66
CA HIS A 326 -21.37 -5.48 -8.01
C HIS A 326 -20.31 -5.83 -9.06
N HIS A 327 -19.18 -5.12 -9.08
CA HIS A 327 -18.11 -5.42 -10.04
C HIS A 327 -17.55 -6.84 -9.91
N LEU A 328 -17.44 -7.34 -8.68
CA LEU A 328 -16.98 -8.70 -8.45
C LEU A 328 -18.00 -9.74 -8.97
N ALA A 329 -19.29 -9.50 -8.76
CA ALA A 329 -20.36 -10.35 -9.27
C ALA A 329 -20.43 -10.32 -10.79
N ASP A 330 -20.29 -9.15 -11.42
CA ASP A 330 -20.24 -9.00 -12.90
C ASP A 330 -19.11 -9.80 -13.51
N TYR A 331 -17.91 -9.70 -12.92
CA TYR A 331 -16.78 -10.50 -13.38
C TYR A 331 -17.08 -12.00 -13.31
N ARG A 332 -17.58 -12.46 -12.16
CA ARG A 332 -17.89 -13.88 -11.91
C ARG A 332 -18.98 -14.40 -12.82
N ALA A 333 -20.01 -13.61 -13.10
CA ALA A 333 -21.10 -13.98 -14.01
C ALA A 333 -20.59 -14.11 -15.46
N SER A 334 -19.76 -13.16 -15.91
CA SER A 334 -19.22 -13.16 -17.28
C SER A 334 -18.14 -14.23 -17.53
N HIS A 335 -17.56 -14.83 -16.46
CA HIS A 335 -16.51 -15.87 -16.55
C HIS A 335 -16.91 -17.17 -15.86
N ALA A 336 -18.22 -17.44 -15.69
CA ALA A 336 -18.72 -18.62 -15.00
C ALA A 336 -18.30 -19.93 -15.69
N GLU A 337 -18.22 -19.95 -17.02
CA GLU A 337 -17.83 -21.12 -17.80
C GLU A 337 -16.33 -21.45 -17.71
N THR A 338 -15.47 -20.44 -17.54
CA THR A 338 -14.01 -20.62 -17.48
C THR A 338 -13.54 -21.16 -16.12
N ASN A 339 -14.29 -20.91 -15.05
CA ASN A 339 -13.92 -21.32 -13.69
C ASN A 339 -14.19 -22.81 -13.40
N VAL A 340 -14.93 -23.52 -14.25
CA VAL A 340 -15.18 -24.98 -14.09
C VAL A 340 -13.96 -25.80 -14.50
N ALA A 341 -13.07 -25.26 -15.32
CA ALA A 341 -11.86 -25.95 -15.80
C ALA A 341 -10.68 -25.91 -14.80
N ASP A 342 -10.62 -24.89 -13.91
CA ASP A 342 -9.51 -24.68 -12.96
C ASP A 342 -9.69 -25.40 -11.61
N THR A 343 -10.81 -26.10 -11.42
CA THR A 343 -11.12 -26.87 -10.19
C THR A 343 -10.92 -28.38 -10.35
N ARG A 344 -10.24 -28.82 -11.44
CA ARG A 344 -9.90 -30.25 -11.62
C ARG A 344 -8.42 -30.53 -11.45
#